data_2b461c33590173c8dba867b7c55ba697
#
_entry.id   2b461c33590173c8dba867b7c55ba697
#
_cell.length_a   1.000
_cell.length_b   1.000
_cell.length_c   1.000
_cell.angle_alpha   90.00
_cell.angle_beta   90.00
_cell.angle_gamma   90.00
#
_symmetry.space_group_name_H-M   'P 1'
#
loop_
_entity.id
_entity.type
_entity.pdbx_description
1 polymer ?
#
loop_
_entity_poly.entity_id
_entity_poly.type
_entity_poly.pdbx_seq_one_letter_code
_entity_poly.pdbx_strand_id
1 'polypeptide(L)'
;MSDRQQIRVMVSQQKKFNDKTRTLMLTFSACYTARFESKAFLNCGEDVIKTNSTHHIALSKALIQLETDMYQDGIWPNEEPAEQDLKNAMESAVPFAVDCLAFESWLAFIFIPKMRVLLTQEQPLPPMQITPAAQIYLSSANQRTLSQLQVIDNIANGDIG
;
A
#
# COMPACT_ATOMS: atom_id res chain seq x y z
N MET A 1 19.68 -20.14 -4.47
CA MET A 1 19.28 -19.29 -5.62
C MET A 1 19.92 -17.92 -5.42
N SER A 2 20.53 -17.37 -6.45
CA SER A 2 21.28 -16.10 -6.34
C SER A 2 20.30 -14.92 -6.20
N ASP A 3 20.63 -13.93 -5.34
CA ASP A 3 19.87 -12.69 -5.13
C ASP A 3 19.44 -12.00 -6.44
N ARG A 4 20.28 -12.09 -7.47
CA ARG A 4 19.97 -11.54 -8.79
C ARG A 4 18.81 -12.26 -9.52
N GLN A 5 18.56 -13.53 -9.22
CA GLN A 5 17.40 -14.26 -9.78
C GLN A 5 16.12 -13.88 -9.06
N GLN A 6 16.16 -13.68 -7.75
CA GLN A 6 15.01 -13.22 -6.97
C GLN A 6 14.58 -11.81 -7.39
N ILE A 7 15.54 -10.90 -7.58
CA ILE A 7 15.26 -9.53 -8.05
C ILE A 7 14.66 -9.55 -9.47
N ARG A 8 15.12 -10.41 -10.37
CA ARG A 8 14.54 -10.54 -11.73
C ARG A 8 13.11 -11.07 -11.72
N VAL A 9 12.79 -12.00 -10.84
CA VAL A 9 11.43 -12.53 -10.67
C VAL A 9 10.53 -11.44 -10.09
N MET A 10 10.99 -10.69 -9.07
CA MET A 10 10.27 -9.55 -8.51
C MET A 10 9.94 -8.49 -9.58
N VAL A 11 10.94 -8.06 -10.35
CA VAL A 11 10.76 -7.05 -11.42
C VAL A 11 9.84 -7.55 -12.54
N SER A 12 9.91 -8.83 -12.89
CA SER A 12 9.05 -9.43 -13.92
C SER A 12 7.60 -9.54 -13.47
N GLN A 13 7.35 -9.89 -12.21
CA GLN A 13 6.01 -9.91 -11.60
C GLN A 13 5.43 -8.50 -11.50
N GLN A 14 6.26 -7.54 -11.08
CA GLN A 14 5.90 -6.13 -11.00
C GLN A 14 5.45 -5.55 -12.36
N LYS A 15 6.14 -5.92 -13.44
CA LYS A 15 5.81 -5.45 -14.79
C LYS A 15 4.49 -6.01 -15.31
N LYS A 16 4.19 -7.28 -15.04
CA LYS A 16 2.89 -7.90 -15.37
C LYS A 16 1.74 -7.29 -14.56
N PHE A 17 2.00 -6.93 -13.32
CA PHE A 17 1.03 -6.29 -12.43
C PHE A 17 0.67 -4.87 -12.89
N ASN A 18 1.67 -4.05 -13.27
CA ASN A 18 1.45 -2.68 -13.74
C ASN A 18 0.55 -2.59 -14.99
N ASP A 19 0.61 -3.55 -15.90
CA ASP A 19 -0.21 -3.52 -17.11
C ASP A 19 -1.68 -3.89 -16.85
N LYS A 20 -1.94 -4.84 -15.94
CA LYS A 20 -3.31 -5.22 -15.57
C LYS A 20 -3.99 -4.22 -14.62
N THR A 21 -3.24 -3.72 -13.64
CA THR A 21 -3.78 -2.77 -12.65
C THR A 21 -4.07 -1.40 -13.26
N ARG A 22 -3.36 -1.02 -14.32
CA ARG A 22 -3.62 0.23 -15.04
C ARG A 22 -5.02 0.28 -15.64
N THR A 23 -5.56 -0.86 -16.07
CA THR A 23 -6.94 -0.96 -16.61
C THR A 23 -7.98 -0.94 -15.48
N LEU A 24 -7.74 -1.62 -14.36
CA LEU A 24 -8.62 -1.64 -13.21
C LEU A 24 -8.66 -0.30 -12.44
N MET A 25 -7.56 0.43 -12.42
CA MET A 25 -7.45 1.71 -11.69
C MET A 25 -8.12 2.89 -12.38
N LEU A 26 -8.35 2.84 -13.70
CA LEU A 26 -9.10 3.88 -14.41
C LEU A 26 -10.58 3.93 -14.02
N THR A 27 -11.13 2.82 -13.52
CA THR A 27 -12.52 2.77 -13.01
C THR A 27 -12.63 3.19 -11.54
N PHE A 28 -11.51 3.20 -10.80
CA PHE A 28 -11.48 3.53 -9.37
C PHE A 28 -11.41 5.04 -9.08
N SER A 29 -10.92 5.82 -10.03
CA SER A 29 -10.84 7.29 -9.92
C SER A 29 -12.21 7.94 -9.75
N ALA A 30 -13.28 7.32 -10.26
CA ALA A 30 -14.62 7.88 -10.22
C ALA A 30 -15.32 7.78 -8.85
N CYS A 31 -14.98 6.78 -8.02
CA CYS A 31 -15.60 6.63 -6.71
C CYS A 31 -14.89 7.39 -5.58
N TYR A 32 -13.61 7.73 -5.77
CA TYR A 32 -12.84 8.45 -4.73
C TYR A 32 -12.98 9.97 -4.84
N THR A 33 -13.25 10.49 -6.03
CA THR A 33 -13.44 11.95 -6.25
C THR A 33 -14.75 12.49 -5.70
N ALA A 34 -15.77 11.65 -5.47
CA ALA A 34 -17.09 12.09 -5.01
C ALA A 34 -17.17 12.40 -3.49
N ARG A 35 -16.15 12.12 -2.69
CA ARG A 35 -16.18 12.34 -1.24
C ARG A 35 -15.15 13.33 -0.70
N PHE A 36 -14.40 13.99 -1.59
CA PHE A 36 -13.36 14.97 -1.20
C PHE A 36 -13.60 16.36 -1.80
N GLU A 37 -14.85 16.77 -1.95
CA GLU A 37 -15.19 18.18 -2.17
C GLU A 37 -15.64 18.79 -0.86
N SER A 38 -14.78 19.57 -0.25
CA SER A 38 -15.05 20.90 0.29
C SER A 38 -14.09 21.34 1.38
N LYS A 39 -13.46 22.47 1.12
CA LYS A 39 -12.93 23.48 2.04
C LYS A 39 -11.56 23.22 2.67
N ALA A 40 -10.62 23.82 2.07
CA ALA A 40 -9.58 24.69 2.65
C ALA A 40 -8.33 24.72 1.78
N PHE A 41 -8.42 25.29 0.59
CA PHE A 41 -7.24 25.66 -0.17
C PHE A 41 -7.19 27.17 -0.31
N LEU A 42 -6.71 27.84 0.75
CA LEU A 42 -6.13 29.18 0.63
C LEU A 42 -5.20 29.40 1.82
N ASN A 43 -3.93 29.62 1.50
CA ASN A 43 -2.83 30.03 2.38
C ASN A 43 -2.11 28.92 3.17
N CYS A 44 -1.16 28.24 2.51
CA CYS A 44 0.13 27.91 3.13
C CYS A 44 1.17 27.75 2.03
N GLY A 45 2.15 28.65 2.02
CA GLY A 45 3.22 28.69 1.04
C GLY A 45 4.23 27.55 1.17
N GLU A 46 5.17 27.52 0.31
CA GLU A 46 6.38 26.74 0.04
C GLU A 46 6.78 25.58 1.00
N ASP A 47 6.46 25.63 2.29
CA ASP A 47 6.86 24.62 3.27
C ASP A 47 6.05 23.32 3.16
N VAL A 48 4.77 23.37 2.73
CA VAL A 48 3.88 22.20 2.55
C VAL A 48 4.33 21.35 1.36
N ILE A 49 4.85 21.97 0.31
CA ILE A 49 5.31 21.24 -0.89
C ILE A 49 6.58 20.43 -0.58
N LYS A 50 7.49 20.99 0.23
CA LYS A 50 8.72 20.28 0.63
C LYS A 50 8.46 19.10 1.56
N THR A 51 7.55 19.23 2.51
CA THR A 51 7.19 18.15 3.43
C THR A 51 6.51 16.98 2.71
N ASN A 52 5.57 17.25 1.80
CA ASN A 52 4.92 16.20 1.01
C ASN A 52 5.93 15.38 0.18
N SER A 53 6.91 16.05 -0.45
CA SER A 53 7.94 15.36 -1.23
C SER A 53 8.80 14.43 -0.35
N THR A 54 9.16 14.85 0.85
CA THR A 54 9.94 14.03 1.79
C THR A 54 9.16 12.81 2.27
N HIS A 55 7.88 12.98 2.61
CA HIS A 55 7.00 11.89 3.03
C HIS A 55 6.77 10.88 1.90
N HIS A 56 6.59 11.36 0.66
CA HIS A 56 6.43 10.49 -0.51
C HIS A 56 7.68 9.64 -0.78
N ILE A 57 8.88 10.24 -0.68
CA ILE A 57 10.14 9.51 -0.84
C ILE A 57 10.30 8.47 0.28
N ALA A 58 10.00 8.85 1.52
CA ALA A 58 10.07 7.93 2.66
C ALA A 58 9.09 6.77 2.51
N LEU A 59 7.83 7.04 2.14
CA LEU A 59 6.82 6.02 1.91
C LEU A 59 7.19 5.09 0.75
N SER A 60 7.72 5.63 -0.35
CA SER A 60 8.16 4.81 -1.49
C SER A 60 9.22 3.79 -1.07
N LYS A 61 10.21 4.20 -0.27
CA LYS A 61 11.22 3.30 0.29
C LYS A 61 10.61 2.28 1.26
N ALA A 62 9.71 2.75 2.12
CA ALA A 62 9.04 1.90 3.11
C ALA A 62 8.18 0.81 2.45
N LEU A 63 7.51 1.09 1.32
CA LEU A 63 6.75 0.09 0.57
C LEU A 63 7.64 -0.99 -0.06
N ILE A 64 8.81 -0.61 -0.59
CA ILE A 64 9.78 -1.57 -1.13
C ILE A 64 10.31 -2.47 0.00
N GLN A 65 10.60 -1.88 1.16
CA GLN A 65 11.05 -2.65 2.32
C GLN A 65 9.94 -3.58 2.82
N LEU A 66 8.68 -3.13 2.86
CA LEU A 66 7.54 -3.96 3.26
C LEU A 66 7.42 -5.21 2.38
N GLU A 67 7.53 -5.09 1.06
CA GLU A 67 7.53 -6.25 0.18
C GLU A 67 8.67 -7.22 0.50
N THR A 68 9.88 -6.68 0.72
CA THR A 68 11.05 -7.48 1.10
C THR A 68 10.82 -8.22 2.41
N ASP A 69 10.26 -7.53 3.41
CA ASP A 69 10.00 -8.09 4.74
C ASP A 69 8.91 -9.16 4.69
N MET A 70 7.84 -8.96 3.91
CA MET A 70 6.81 -9.97 3.68
C MET A 70 7.37 -11.25 3.03
N TYR A 71 8.32 -11.11 2.09
CA TYR A 71 9.02 -12.27 1.53
C TYR A 71 9.91 -12.97 2.55
N GLN A 72 10.64 -12.22 3.38
CA GLN A 72 11.53 -12.77 4.40
C GLN A 72 10.77 -13.43 5.55
N ASP A 73 9.60 -12.91 5.89
CA ASP A 73 8.69 -13.48 6.88
C ASP A 73 7.87 -14.66 6.31
N GLY A 74 7.98 -14.93 5.00
CA GLY A 74 7.30 -16.05 4.33
C GLY A 74 5.80 -15.86 4.16
N ILE A 75 5.30 -14.63 4.26
CA ILE A 75 3.86 -14.30 4.16
C ILE A 75 3.47 -13.66 2.83
N TRP A 76 4.41 -13.47 1.91
CA TRP A 76 4.04 -13.00 0.57
C TRP A 76 3.21 -14.07 -0.14
N PRO A 77 1.98 -13.72 -0.64
CA PRO A 77 1.11 -14.69 -1.28
C PRO A 77 1.75 -15.34 -2.50
N ASN A 78 1.66 -16.66 -2.59
CA ASN A 78 2.23 -17.42 -3.72
C ASN A 78 1.40 -17.27 -5.00
N GLU A 79 0.09 -17.04 -4.84
CA GLU A 79 -0.87 -16.91 -5.94
C GLU A 79 -1.56 -15.56 -5.89
N GLU A 80 -1.80 -14.98 -7.06
CA GLU A 80 -2.60 -13.78 -7.20
C GLU A 80 -4.08 -14.13 -6.99
N PRO A 81 -4.84 -13.40 -6.16
CA PRO A 81 -6.27 -13.60 -5.99
C PRO A 81 -7.00 -13.48 -7.34
N ALA A 82 -8.10 -14.21 -7.48
CA ALA A 82 -8.93 -14.09 -8.67
C ALA A 82 -9.47 -12.64 -8.81
N GLU A 83 -9.68 -12.21 -10.05
CA GLU A 83 -10.18 -10.85 -10.33
C GLU A 83 -11.50 -10.56 -9.60
N GLN A 84 -12.36 -11.57 -9.47
CA GLN A 84 -13.61 -11.44 -8.76
C GLN A 84 -13.41 -11.24 -7.25
N ASP A 85 -12.41 -11.90 -6.64
CA ASP A 85 -12.10 -11.73 -5.22
C ASP A 85 -11.53 -10.34 -4.93
N LEU A 86 -10.68 -9.84 -5.82
CA LEU A 86 -10.18 -8.45 -5.73
C LEU A 86 -11.32 -7.45 -5.85
N LYS A 87 -12.27 -7.68 -6.76
CA LYS A 87 -13.44 -6.82 -6.91
C LYS A 87 -14.31 -6.85 -5.66
N ASN A 88 -14.63 -8.04 -5.15
CA ASN A 88 -15.40 -8.20 -3.92
C ASN A 88 -14.72 -7.51 -2.75
N ALA A 89 -13.40 -7.64 -2.62
CA ALA A 89 -12.63 -7.00 -1.57
C ALA A 89 -12.65 -5.47 -1.68
N MET A 90 -12.69 -4.92 -2.88
CA MET A 90 -12.81 -3.47 -3.09
C MET A 90 -14.21 -2.93 -2.77
N GLU A 91 -15.23 -3.75 -2.89
CA GLU A 91 -16.63 -3.42 -2.58
C GLU A 91 -17.00 -3.77 -1.12
N SER A 92 -16.13 -4.48 -0.40
CA SER A 92 -16.37 -4.91 0.98
C SER A 92 -16.54 -3.71 1.92
N ALA A 93 -17.53 -3.79 2.80
CA ALA A 93 -17.71 -2.85 3.90
C ALA A 93 -16.88 -3.21 5.15
N VAL A 94 -16.26 -4.39 5.15
CA VAL A 94 -15.43 -4.87 6.27
C VAL A 94 -14.02 -4.25 6.15
N PRO A 95 -13.48 -3.70 7.24
CA PRO A 95 -12.12 -3.16 7.23
C PRO A 95 -11.11 -4.19 6.71
N PHE A 96 -10.20 -3.76 5.83
CA PHE A 96 -9.18 -4.60 5.21
C PHE A 96 -9.71 -5.76 4.36
N ALA A 97 -11.03 -5.78 4.07
CA ALA A 97 -11.70 -6.80 3.28
C ALA A 97 -11.40 -8.24 3.75
N VAL A 98 -11.24 -8.45 5.06
CA VAL A 98 -10.88 -9.75 5.65
C VAL A 98 -11.98 -10.82 5.53
N ASP A 99 -13.15 -10.43 5.09
CA ASP A 99 -14.26 -11.31 4.68
C ASP A 99 -14.07 -11.91 3.27
N CYS A 100 -13.22 -11.30 2.44
CA CYS A 100 -13.00 -11.69 1.04
C CYS A 100 -11.57 -12.16 0.79
N LEU A 101 -10.59 -11.59 1.47
CA LEU A 101 -9.17 -11.87 1.28
C LEU A 101 -8.46 -12.10 2.60
N ALA A 102 -7.43 -12.93 2.60
CA ALA A 102 -6.45 -12.97 3.69
C ALA A 102 -5.76 -11.61 3.81
N PHE A 103 -5.40 -11.20 5.02
CA PHE A 103 -4.81 -9.88 5.27
C PHE A 103 -3.49 -9.67 4.51
N GLU A 104 -2.67 -10.71 4.37
CA GLU A 104 -1.43 -10.70 3.59
C GLU A 104 -1.70 -10.43 2.10
N SER A 105 -2.77 -11.03 1.57
CA SER A 105 -3.18 -10.80 0.18
C SER A 105 -3.72 -9.38 0.00
N TRP A 106 -4.45 -8.86 0.99
CA TRP A 106 -4.89 -7.47 0.97
C TRP A 106 -3.70 -6.49 0.99
N LEU A 107 -2.68 -6.74 1.82
CA LEU A 107 -1.44 -5.94 1.83
C LEU A 107 -0.76 -5.95 0.46
N ALA A 108 -0.55 -7.15 -0.12
CA ALA A 108 0.20 -7.33 -1.34
C ALA A 108 -0.52 -6.80 -2.59
N PHE A 109 -1.83 -7.05 -2.70
CA PHE A 109 -2.57 -6.83 -3.96
C PHE A 109 -3.52 -5.63 -3.93
N ILE A 110 -3.81 -5.06 -2.77
CA ILE A 110 -4.66 -3.87 -2.65
C ILE A 110 -3.88 -2.70 -2.05
N PHE A 111 -3.30 -2.85 -0.85
CA PHE A 111 -2.68 -1.75 -0.13
C PHE A 111 -1.44 -1.21 -0.85
N ILE A 112 -0.45 -2.04 -1.11
CA ILE A 112 0.82 -1.60 -1.75
C ILE A 112 0.58 -0.95 -3.12
N PRO A 113 -0.22 -1.55 -4.04
CA PRO A 113 -0.53 -0.92 -5.30
C PRO A 113 -1.25 0.42 -5.17
N LYS A 114 -2.21 0.51 -4.23
CA LYS A 114 -2.95 1.75 -3.98
C LYS A 114 -2.05 2.88 -3.49
N MET A 115 -1.14 2.57 -2.57
CA MET A 115 -0.16 3.56 -2.10
C MET A 115 0.78 4.02 -3.22
N ARG A 116 1.21 3.12 -4.09
CA ARG A 116 2.03 3.47 -5.27
C ARG A 116 1.30 4.42 -6.23
N VAL A 117 0.01 4.22 -6.43
CA VAL A 117 -0.80 5.13 -7.25
C VAL A 117 -0.88 6.52 -6.60
N LEU A 118 -1.14 6.60 -5.29
CA LEU A 118 -1.14 7.88 -4.56
C LEU A 118 0.20 8.61 -4.71
N LEU A 119 1.32 7.90 -4.59
CA LEU A 119 2.65 8.46 -4.78
C LEU A 119 2.87 8.98 -6.21
N THR A 120 2.42 8.23 -7.22
CA THR A 120 2.54 8.64 -8.63
C THR A 120 1.70 9.86 -8.97
N GLN A 121 0.56 10.03 -8.30
CA GLN A 121 -0.35 11.15 -8.48
C GLN A 121 0.00 12.34 -7.58
N GLU A 122 1.06 12.25 -6.79
CA GLU A 122 1.47 13.25 -5.81
C GLU A 122 0.35 13.66 -4.84
N GLN A 123 -0.59 12.73 -4.57
CA GLN A 123 -1.69 12.97 -3.66
C GLN A 123 -1.21 13.01 -2.21
N PRO A 124 -1.82 13.85 -1.35
CA PRO A 124 -1.50 13.86 0.05
C PRO A 124 -1.75 12.48 0.67
N LEU A 125 -0.85 12.04 1.56
CA LEU A 125 -0.99 10.76 2.25
C LEU A 125 -2.15 10.84 3.24
N PRO A 126 -3.12 9.91 3.17
CA PRO A 126 -4.16 9.85 4.19
C PRO A 126 -3.57 9.37 5.51
N PRO A 127 -4.03 9.86 6.65
CA PRO A 127 -3.66 9.29 7.94
C PRO A 127 -4.11 7.82 7.97
N MET A 128 -3.27 6.94 8.50
CA MET A 128 -3.56 5.50 8.53
C MET A 128 -3.03 4.85 9.81
N GLN A 129 -3.66 3.74 10.18
CA GLN A 129 -3.28 2.90 11.31
C GLN A 129 -3.51 1.44 10.91
N ILE A 130 -2.53 0.85 10.24
CA ILE A 130 -2.59 -0.54 9.75
C ILE A 130 -2.01 -1.49 10.77
N THR A 131 -0.99 -1.06 11.51
CA THR A 131 -0.27 -1.90 12.49
C THR A 131 -1.17 -2.57 13.52
N PRO A 132 -2.17 -1.90 14.15
CA PRO A 132 -3.05 -2.57 15.11
C PRO A 132 -3.85 -3.72 14.49
N ALA A 133 -4.29 -3.58 13.25
CA ALA A 133 -4.98 -4.65 12.52
C ALA A 133 -3.99 -5.78 12.16
N ALA A 134 -2.79 -5.43 11.69
CA ALA A 134 -1.76 -6.40 11.37
C ALA A 134 -1.39 -7.28 12.59
N GLN A 135 -1.35 -6.72 13.78
CA GLN A 135 -1.09 -7.48 15.02
C GLN A 135 -2.18 -8.51 15.35
N ILE A 136 -3.40 -8.32 14.83
CA ILE A 136 -4.51 -9.28 15.02
C ILE A 136 -4.45 -10.39 13.98
N TYR A 137 -4.16 -10.04 12.73
CA TYR A 137 -4.26 -10.97 11.60
C TYR A 137 -2.95 -11.68 11.27
N LEU A 138 -1.79 -11.05 11.56
CA LEU A 138 -0.48 -11.66 11.33
C LEU A 138 0.05 -12.33 12.60
N SER A 139 0.87 -13.36 12.41
CA SER A 139 1.57 -14.01 13.53
C SER A 139 2.59 -13.07 14.17
N SER A 140 2.80 -13.22 15.47
CA SER A 140 3.89 -12.54 16.18
C SER A 140 5.29 -12.93 15.66
N ALA A 141 5.40 -13.98 14.86
CA ALA A 141 6.66 -14.35 14.17
C ALA A 141 7.00 -13.40 13.01
N ASN A 142 6.01 -12.67 12.46
CA ASN A 142 6.18 -11.76 11.33
C ASN A 142 6.65 -10.36 11.78
N GLN A 143 7.70 -10.32 12.62
CA GLN A 143 8.16 -9.08 13.26
C GLN A 143 8.69 -8.03 12.28
N ARG A 144 9.32 -8.45 11.17
CA ARG A 144 9.83 -7.52 10.17
C ARG A 144 8.68 -6.77 9.51
N THR A 145 7.68 -7.51 9.03
CA THR A 145 6.47 -6.95 8.43
C THR A 145 5.73 -6.03 9.40
N LEU A 146 5.53 -6.45 10.66
CA LEU A 146 4.88 -5.64 11.68
C LEU A 146 5.63 -4.34 11.97
N SER A 147 6.96 -4.41 12.12
CA SER A 147 7.80 -3.24 12.35
C SER A 147 7.77 -2.28 11.15
N GLN A 148 7.76 -2.81 9.94
CA GLN A 148 7.70 -2.00 8.73
C GLN A 148 6.34 -1.33 8.54
N LEU A 149 5.24 -1.99 8.89
CA LEU A 149 3.92 -1.37 8.90
C LEU A 149 3.84 -0.20 9.90
N GLN A 150 4.47 -0.33 11.08
CA GLN A 150 4.57 0.78 12.03
C GLN A 150 5.34 1.98 11.45
N VAL A 151 6.41 1.74 10.71
CA VAL A 151 7.13 2.81 9.99
C VAL A 151 6.22 3.50 8.97
N ILE A 152 5.43 2.74 8.23
CA ILE A 152 4.47 3.27 7.25
C ILE A 152 3.40 4.12 7.93
N ASP A 153 2.81 3.64 9.03
CA ASP A 153 1.83 4.38 9.82
C ASP A 153 2.43 5.72 10.33
N ASN A 154 3.66 5.70 10.85
CA ASN A 154 4.34 6.90 11.31
C ASN A 154 4.57 7.91 10.18
N ILE A 155 5.03 7.46 9.02
CA ILE A 155 5.22 8.32 7.84
C ILE A 155 3.90 8.96 7.41
N ALA A 156 2.82 8.19 7.38
CA ALA A 156 1.52 8.68 6.94
C ALA A 156 0.89 9.68 7.92
N ASN A 157 1.19 9.54 9.22
CA ASN A 157 0.69 10.44 10.27
C ASN A 157 1.62 11.65 10.54
N GLY A 158 2.75 11.74 9.81
CA GLY A 158 3.69 12.85 9.95
C GLY A 158 4.69 12.70 11.09
N ASP A 159 4.75 11.54 11.73
CA ASP A 159 5.66 11.21 12.82
C ASP A 159 7.02 10.71 12.26
N ILE A 160 7.64 11.50 11.42
CA ILE A 160 9.01 11.21 10.94
C ILE A 160 9.98 11.78 11.95
N GLY A 161 10.44 10.91 12.85
CA GLY A 161 11.51 11.21 13.80
C GLY A 161 12.88 11.37 13.13
#